data_0665f04d07e2f33ff23998d7689a433c
#
_entry.id   0665f04d07e2f33ff23998d7689a433c
#
_cell.length_a   1.000
_cell.length_b   1.000
_cell.length_c   1.000
_cell.angle_alpha   90.00
_cell.angle_beta   90.00
_cell.angle_gamma   90.00
#
_symmetry.space_group_name_H-M   'P 1'
#
loop_
_entity.id
_entity.type
_entity.pdbx_description
1 polymer ?
#
loop_
_entity_poly.entity_id
_entity_poly.type
_entity_poly.pdbx_seq_one_letter_code
_entity_poly.pdbx_strand_id
1 'polypeptide(L)'
;MSTNLEIEFKAELSRNDYESLILKYKNESIYQQINYYFDTPTLAIRNAKCGLRVREKNNELELTLKVDQKKGKLEINQNISSLFRVGKDFPDGEVKNYIENNLGIETKDINILGKLVTNRLDIRYMSALISIDESLYNGISDYEIEIEDESMELAKIHLQKFLEENNIEYKKSPGSKLRRFLATL
;
A
#
# COMPACT_ATOMS: atom_id res chain seq x y z
N MET A 1 4.88 17.30 0.19
CA MET A 1 4.20 16.92 1.44
C MET A 1 2.70 16.95 1.21
N SER A 2 2.01 15.89 1.53
CA SER A 2 0.54 15.84 1.48
C SER A 2 0.01 14.99 2.63
N THR A 3 -1.16 15.35 3.12
CA THR A 3 -1.92 14.55 4.08
C THR A 3 -3.25 14.24 3.45
N ASN A 4 -3.55 12.98 3.20
CA ASN A 4 -4.75 12.54 2.50
C ASN A 4 -5.51 11.49 3.31
N LEU A 5 -6.84 11.50 3.19
CA LEU A 5 -7.69 10.41 3.65
C LEU A 5 -7.90 9.44 2.48
N GLU A 6 -7.29 8.28 2.55
CA GLU A 6 -7.44 7.22 1.57
C GLU A 6 -8.69 6.39 1.88
N ILE A 7 -9.61 6.31 0.91
CA ILE A 7 -10.80 5.44 0.98
C ILE A 7 -10.64 4.38 -0.11
N GLU A 8 -10.23 3.19 0.30
CA GLU A 8 -9.98 2.07 -0.60
C GLU A 8 -10.84 0.86 -0.25
N PHE A 9 -11.31 0.15 -1.26
CA PHE A 9 -11.90 -1.18 -1.13
C PHE A 9 -11.14 -2.16 -2.01
N LYS A 10 -11.06 -3.45 -1.62
CA LYS A 10 -10.22 -4.40 -2.34
C LYS A 10 -10.77 -5.81 -2.32
N ALA A 11 -10.38 -6.58 -3.35
CA ALA A 11 -10.64 -7.99 -3.47
C ALA A 11 -9.34 -8.74 -3.79
N GLU A 12 -9.27 -10.00 -3.37
CA GLU A 12 -8.26 -10.95 -3.81
C GLU A 12 -8.58 -11.39 -5.24
N LEU A 13 -7.55 -11.52 -6.07
CA LEU A 13 -7.64 -12.11 -7.40
C LEU A 13 -6.96 -13.48 -7.42
N SER A 14 -7.49 -14.41 -8.20
CA SER A 14 -6.71 -15.57 -8.61
C SER A 14 -5.65 -15.16 -9.64
N ARG A 15 -4.62 -15.97 -9.81
CA ARG A 15 -3.63 -15.75 -10.86
C ARG A 15 -4.27 -15.67 -12.25
N ASN A 16 -5.24 -16.52 -12.53
CA ASN A 16 -5.93 -16.55 -13.83
C ASN A 16 -6.75 -15.27 -14.06
N ASP A 17 -7.43 -14.75 -13.02
CA ASP A 17 -8.18 -13.50 -13.11
C ASP A 17 -7.23 -12.32 -13.36
N TYR A 18 -6.10 -12.27 -12.64
CA TYR A 18 -5.06 -11.27 -12.85
C TYR A 18 -4.53 -11.29 -14.29
N GLU A 19 -4.10 -12.46 -14.78
CA GLU A 19 -3.56 -12.62 -16.15
C GLU A 19 -4.61 -12.24 -17.21
N SER A 20 -5.88 -12.55 -16.99
CA SER A 20 -6.99 -12.18 -17.88
C SER A 20 -7.20 -10.67 -17.94
N LEU A 21 -7.15 -10.00 -16.79
CA LEU A 21 -7.26 -8.55 -16.71
C LEU A 21 -6.06 -7.85 -17.38
N ILE A 22 -4.83 -8.32 -17.11
CA ILE A 22 -3.64 -7.78 -17.76
C ILE A 22 -3.72 -7.91 -19.28
N LEU A 23 -4.20 -9.04 -19.79
CA LEU A 23 -4.38 -9.24 -21.23
C LEU A 23 -5.46 -8.32 -21.81
N LYS A 24 -6.59 -8.15 -21.10
CA LYS A 24 -7.68 -7.27 -21.53
C LYS A 24 -7.24 -5.80 -21.62
N TYR A 25 -6.44 -5.34 -20.66
CA TYR A 25 -5.95 -3.97 -20.57
C TYR A 25 -4.50 -3.80 -21.03
N LYS A 26 -4.05 -4.64 -21.97
CA LYS A 26 -2.66 -4.66 -22.49
C LYS A 26 -2.16 -3.34 -23.11
N ASN A 27 -3.05 -2.39 -23.39
CA ASN A 27 -2.69 -1.07 -23.89
C ASN A 27 -2.34 -0.08 -22.78
N GLU A 28 -2.64 -0.42 -21.53
CA GLU A 28 -2.25 0.35 -20.36
C GLU A 28 -0.83 -0.04 -19.90
N SER A 29 -0.15 0.89 -19.27
CA SER A 29 1.22 0.67 -18.83
C SER A 29 1.26 -0.02 -17.47
N ILE A 30 1.94 -1.15 -17.40
CA ILE A 30 2.31 -1.77 -16.12
C ILE A 30 3.58 -1.09 -15.63
N TYR A 31 3.58 -0.70 -14.36
CA TYR A 31 4.76 -0.17 -13.71
C TYR A 31 5.09 -0.90 -12.42
N GLN A 32 6.36 -0.86 -12.05
CA GLN A 32 6.83 -1.47 -10.82
C GLN A 32 7.02 -0.42 -9.73
N GLN A 33 6.66 -0.79 -8.51
CA GLN A 33 6.99 -0.05 -7.30
C GLN A 33 7.54 -0.99 -6.24
N ILE A 34 8.47 -0.51 -5.44
CA ILE A 34 9.05 -1.25 -4.32
C ILE A 34 8.64 -0.57 -3.04
N ASN A 35 8.04 -1.32 -2.11
CA ASN A 35 7.72 -0.83 -0.78
C ASN A 35 8.71 -1.46 0.22
N TYR A 36 9.53 -0.63 0.83
CA TYR A 36 10.39 -1.00 1.95
C TYR A 36 9.61 -0.73 3.23
N TYR A 37 9.40 -1.75 4.06
CA TYR A 37 8.66 -1.62 5.31
C TYR A 37 9.61 -1.46 6.49
N PHE A 38 9.20 -0.63 7.44
CA PHE A 38 9.98 -0.26 8.61
C PHE A 38 9.15 -0.38 9.89
N ASP A 39 9.79 -0.79 10.98
CA ASP A 39 9.24 -0.76 12.34
C ASP A 39 10.38 -0.83 13.35
N THR A 40 10.06 -0.70 14.63
CA THR A 40 10.98 -1.01 15.71
C THR A 40 11.10 -2.53 15.91
N PRO A 41 12.13 -3.04 16.60
CA PRO A 41 12.23 -4.48 16.94
C PRO A 41 11.03 -5.03 17.70
N THR A 42 10.32 -4.16 18.42
CA THR A 42 9.10 -4.53 19.20
C THR A 42 7.81 -4.33 18.42
N LEU A 43 7.89 -3.98 17.12
CA LEU A 43 6.76 -3.64 16.25
C LEU A 43 5.88 -2.51 16.84
N ALA A 44 6.50 -1.49 17.42
CA ALA A 44 5.81 -0.41 18.10
C ALA A 44 4.89 0.40 17.17
N ILE A 45 5.32 0.65 15.92
CA ILE A 45 4.50 1.34 14.91
C ILE A 45 3.25 0.52 14.57
N ARG A 46 3.42 -0.78 14.31
CA ARG A 46 2.30 -1.70 14.07
C ARG A 46 1.36 -1.77 15.27
N ASN A 47 1.91 -1.85 16.48
CA ASN A 47 1.12 -1.92 17.72
C ASN A 47 0.31 -0.63 17.94
N ALA A 48 0.80 0.51 17.45
CA ALA A 48 0.09 1.78 17.41
C ALA A 48 -0.94 1.86 16.26
N LYS A 49 -1.25 0.75 15.56
CA LYS A 49 -2.14 0.68 14.39
C LYS A 49 -1.70 1.57 13.23
N CYS A 50 -0.40 1.67 13.06
CA CYS A 50 0.24 2.41 12.00
C CYS A 50 1.04 1.47 11.09
N GLY A 51 1.42 1.97 9.91
CA GLY A 51 2.35 1.29 9.01
C GLY A 51 3.31 2.31 8.42
N LEU A 52 4.60 2.01 8.46
CA LEU A 52 5.65 2.86 7.92
C LEU A 52 6.31 2.19 6.72
N ARG A 53 6.39 2.93 5.61
CA ARG A 53 7.06 2.46 4.40
C ARG A 53 7.84 3.57 3.70
N VAL A 54 8.85 3.19 2.94
CA VAL A 54 9.36 3.98 1.84
C VAL A 54 8.95 3.30 0.55
N ARG A 55 8.28 4.04 -0.34
CA ARG A 55 7.95 3.59 -1.70
C ARG A 55 8.96 4.15 -2.68
N GLU A 56 9.55 3.27 -3.46
CA GLU A 56 10.34 3.62 -4.64
C GLU A 56 9.49 3.41 -5.88
N LYS A 57 9.33 4.48 -6.67
CA LYS A 57 8.61 4.48 -7.95
C LYS A 57 9.27 5.51 -8.86
N ASN A 58 9.63 5.13 -10.09
CA ASN A 58 10.25 6.02 -11.09
C ASN A 58 11.51 6.77 -10.57
N ASN A 59 12.33 6.10 -9.77
CA ASN A 59 13.51 6.65 -9.09
C ASN A 59 13.20 7.75 -8.05
N GLU A 60 11.94 7.90 -7.67
CA GLU A 60 11.51 8.76 -6.56
C GLU A 60 11.26 7.92 -5.32
N LEU A 61 11.57 8.48 -4.15
CA LEU A 61 11.37 7.85 -2.85
C LEU A 61 10.35 8.66 -2.05
N GLU A 62 9.28 8.00 -1.63
CA GLU A 62 8.25 8.57 -0.77
C GLU A 62 8.17 7.81 0.55
N LEU A 63 8.44 8.52 1.64
CA LEU A 63 8.21 8.04 3.01
C LEU A 63 6.75 8.27 3.37
N THR A 64 6.04 7.21 3.75
CA THR A 64 4.62 7.24 4.12
C THR A 64 4.41 6.63 5.51
N LEU A 65 3.73 7.36 6.38
CA LEU A 65 3.11 6.80 7.58
C LEU A 65 1.60 6.69 7.34
N LYS A 66 1.08 5.46 7.37
CA LYS A 66 -0.36 5.17 7.34
C LYS A 66 -0.85 4.99 8.78
N VAL A 67 -1.88 5.73 9.15
CA VAL A 67 -2.49 5.68 10.49
C VAL A 67 -3.94 5.24 10.35
N ASP A 68 -4.31 4.14 10.99
CA ASP A 68 -5.69 3.65 10.94
C ASP A 68 -6.64 4.66 11.59
N GLN A 69 -7.73 5.00 10.91
CA GLN A 69 -8.78 5.90 11.36
C GLN A 69 -10.12 5.16 11.41
N LYS A 70 -11.11 5.76 12.08
CA LYS A 70 -12.48 5.22 12.10
C LYS A 70 -13.09 5.08 10.70
N LYS A 71 -12.70 5.98 9.79
CA LYS A 71 -13.11 5.96 8.37
C LYS A 71 -11.86 6.11 7.51
N GLY A 72 -11.41 5.02 6.87
CA GLY A 72 -10.23 5.04 6.01
C GLY A 72 -8.90 5.08 6.76
N LYS A 73 -7.85 5.54 6.09
CA LYS A 73 -6.50 5.69 6.64
C LYS A 73 -5.99 7.09 6.40
N LEU A 74 -5.44 7.70 7.43
CA LEU A 74 -4.67 8.92 7.28
C LEU A 74 -3.30 8.56 6.74
N GLU A 75 -2.92 9.15 5.61
CA GLU A 75 -1.58 9.05 5.06
C GLU A 75 -0.83 10.36 5.24
N ILE A 76 0.35 10.28 5.82
CA ILE A 76 1.31 11.38 5.91
C ILE A 76 2.46 11.04 4.98
N ASN A 77 2.60 11.78 3.88
CA ASN A 77 3.53 11.51 2.80
C ASN A 77 4.62 12.59 2.72
N GLN A 78 5.85 12.14 2.51
CA GLN A 78 7.04 12.98 2.43
C GLN A 78 8.03 12.42 1.42
N ASN A 79 8.42 13.21 0.41
CA ASN A 79 9.51 12.82 -0.49
C ASN A 79 10.84 12.88 0.24
N ILE A 80 11.69 11.89 -0.01
CA ILE A 80 13.03 11.78 0.56
C ILE A 80 14.06 11.54 -0.54
N SER A 81 15.31 11.95 -0.31
CA SER A 81 16.38 11.85 -1.31
C SER A 81 17.10 10.51 -1.31
N SER A 82 17.01 9.75 -0.22
CA SER A 82 17.68 8.44 -0.08
C SER A 82 16.97 7.58 0.94
N LEU A 83 17.16 6.26 0.84
CA LEU A 83 16.75 5.34 1.91
C LEU A 83 17.58 5.62 3.16
N PHE A 84 16.89 5.73 4.29
CA PHE A 84 17.58 5.90 5.57
C PHE A 84 18.02 4.54 6.14
N ARG A 85 19.13 4.59 6.93
CA ARG A 85 19.65 3.43 7.65
C ARG A 85 19.30 3.53 9.12
N VAL A 86 19.24 2.35 9.74
CA VAL A 86 19.01 2.20 11.17
C VAL A 86 19.89 3.14 12.00
N GLY A 87 19.25 3.85 12.92
CA GLY A 87 19.93 4.53 14.02
C GLY A 87 20.62 5.85 13.69
N LYS A 88 20.61 6.32 12.44
CA LYS A 88 21.35 7.56 12.12
C LYS A 88 20.63 8.63 11.34
N ASP A 89 19.75 8.30 10.41
CA ASP A 89 19.33 9.29 9.41
C ASP A 89 17.84 9.24 9.10
N PHE A 90 16.97 9.05 10.12
CA PHE A 90 15.54 9.13 9.87
C PHE A 90 15.20 10.54 9.36
N PRO A 91 14.54 10.66 8.19
CA PRO A 91 14.30 11.96 7.56
C PRO A 91 13.50 12.90 8.45
N ASP A 92 14.01 14.12 8.65
CA ASP A 92 13.25 15.16 9.33
C ASP A 92 11.99 15.53 8.54
N GLY A 93 10.91 15.83 9.24
CA GLY A 93 9.64 16.23 8.65
C GLY A 93 8.42 15.74 9.42
N GLU A 94 7.25 15.82 8.77
CA GLU A 94 5.97 15.51 9.42
C GLU A 94 5.86 14.06 9.87
N VAL A 95 6.41 13.11 9.09
CA VAL A 95 6.40 11.69 9.46
C VAL A 95 7.17 11.46 10.76
N LYS A 96 8.38 12.02 10.88
CA LYS A 96 9.18 11.95 12.11
C LYS A 96 8.45 12.59 13.27
N ASN A 97 7.96 13.82 13.07
CA ASN A 97 7.23 14.56 14.10
C ASN A 97 6.01 13.79 14.60
N TYR A 98 5.27 13.15 13.69
CA TYR A 98 4.11 12.35 14.10
C TYR A 98 4.53 11.13 14.92
N ILE A 99 5.56 10.40 14.49
CA ILE A 99 6.06 9.20 15.18
C ILE A 99 6.55 9.57 16.59
N GLU A 100 7.34 10.62 16.72
CA GLU A 100 7.93 11.00 18.01
C GLU A 100 6.92 11.68 18.94
N ASN A 101 6.12 12.62 18.44
CA ASN A 101 5.25 13.44 19.29
C ASN A 101 3.86 12.80 19.52
N ASN A 102 3.31 12.08 18.55
CA ASN A 102 1.97 11.49 18.67
C ASN A 102 2.01 10.03 19.10
N LEU A 103 3.04 9.25 18.67
CA LEU A 103 3.16 7.84 19.04
C LEU A 103 4.12 7.61 20.20
N GLY A 104 4.99 8.57 20.53
CA GLY A 104 6.02 8.43 21.57
C GLY A 104 7.10 7.39 21.21
N ILE A 105 7.35 7.16 19.92
CA ILE A 105 8.31 6.17 19.42
C ILE A 105 9.57 6.91 18.98
N GLU A 106 10.74 6.49 19.48
CA GLU A 106 12.01 7.06 19.04
C GLU A 106 12.40 6.56 17.65
N THR A 107 12.59 7.47 16.70
CA THR A 107 12.87 7.11 15.29
C THR A 107 14.23 6.44 15.09
N LYS A 108 15.17 6.61 16.05
CA LYS A 108 16.47 5.91 16.05
C LYS A 108 16.36 4.38 16.15
N ASP A 109 15.24 3.87 16.69
CA ASP A 109 15.02 2.44 16.89
C ASP A 109 14.30 1.78 15.70
N ILE A 110 13.97 2.57 14.67
CA ILE A 110 13.27 2.07 13.48
C ILE A 110 14.25 1.39 12.53
N ASN A 111 13.91 0.16 12.16
CA ASN A 111 14.68 -0.71 11.28
C ASN A 111 13.88 -1.12 10.05
N ILE A 112 14.59 -1.47 8.97
CA ILE A 112 13.97 -2.11 7.82
C ILE A 112 13.57 -3.55 8.18
N LEU A 113 12.32 -3.90 7.88
CA LEU A 113 11.79 -5.26 8.03
C LEU A 113 12.01 -6.10 6.76
N GLY A 114 11.98 -5.44 5.60
CA GLY A 114 12.15 -6.04 4.30
C GLY A 114 11.45 -5.25 3.20
N LYS A 115 11.30 -5.87 2.03
CA LYS A 115 10.69 -5.24 0.86
C LYS A 115 9.61 -6.10 0.22
N LEU A 116 8.64 -5.43 -0.38
CA LEU A 116 7.61 -6.01 -1.23
C LEU A 116 7.63 -5.26 -2.58
N VAL A 117 7.71 -6.02 -3.67
CA VAL A 117 7.64 -5.48 -5.03
C VAL A 117 6.21 -5.62 -5.52
N THR A 118 5.65 -4.57 -6.13
CA THR A 118 4.34 -4.61 -6.76
C THR A 118 4.45 -4.25 -8.23
N ASN A 119 3.99 -5.13 -9.12
CA ASN A 119 3.71 -4.81 -10.50
C ASN A 119 2.26 -4.33 -10.57
N ARG A 120 2.05 -3.08 -10.94
CA ARG A 120 0.73 -2.42 -10.90
C ARG A 120 0.29 -1.94 -12.27
N LEU A 121 -0.97 -2.18 -12.57
CA LEU A 121 -1.67 -1.60 -13.70
C LEU A 121 -2.84 -0.77 -13.16
N ASP A 122 -2.86 0.53 -13.50
CA ASP A 122 -3.92 1.46 -13.09
C ASP A 122 -4.90 1.70 -14.23
N ILE A 123 -6.20 1.67 -13.90
CA ILE A 123 -7.30 1.89 -14.85
C ILE A 123 -8.26 2.92 -14.27
N ARG A 124 -8.63 3.91 -15.05
CA ARG A 124 -9.76 4.77 -14.70
C ARG A 124 -11.07 4.08 -15.04
N TYR A 125 -11.92 3.93 -14.03
CA TYR A 125 -13.21 3.27 -14.17
C TYR A 125 -14.30 4.09 -13.47
N MET A 126 -15.20 4.66 -14.24
CA MET A 126 -16.19 5.62 -13.72
C MET A 126 -15.51 6.81 -13.02
N SER A 127 -15.88 7.08 -11.75
CA SER A 127 -15.21 8.10 -10.91
C SER A 127 -13.96 7.59 -10.21
N ALA A 128 -13.74 6.28 -10.21
CA ALA A 128 -12.74 5.60 -9.40
C ALA A 128 -11.41 5.37 -10.14
N LEU A 129 -10.37 5.12 -9.35
CA LEU A 129 -9.12 4.54 -9.81
C LEU A 129 -9.05 3.07 -9.37
N ILE A 130 -8.90 2.17 -10.34
CA ILE A 130 -8.68 0.73 -10.10
C ILE A 130 -7.21 0.42 -10.29
N SER A 131 -6.62 -0.24 -9.30
CA SER A 131 -5.25 -0.78 -9.35
C SER A 131 -5.30 -2.31 -9.34
N ILE A 132 -4.71 -2.93 -10.36
CA ILE A 132 -4.56 -4.39 -10.47
C ILE A 132 -3.12 -4.73 -10.16
N ASP A 133 -2.89 -5.49 -9.08
CA ASP A 133 -1.59 -5.70 -8.47
C ASP A 133 -1.17 -7.16 -8.45
N GLU A 134 0.08 -7.41 -8.86
CA GLU A 134 0.85 -8.57 -8.46
C GLU A 134 1.86 -8.15 -7.40
N SER A 135 1.83 -8.77 -6.23
CA SER A 135 2.76 -8.49 -5.12
C SER A 135 3.72 -9.65 -4.92
N LEU A 136 5.02 -9.34 -4.88
CA LEU A 136 6.12 -10.32 -4.76
C LEU A 136 6.90 -10.02 -3.48
N TYR A 137 6.95 -10.99 -2.55
CA TYR A 137 7.67 -10.86 -1.28
C TYR A 137 7.97 -12.24 -0.67
N ASN A 138 9.15 -12.41 -0.12
CA ASN A 138 9.59 -13.62 0.61
C ASN A 138 9.27 -14.95 -0.11
N GLY A 139 9.39 -14.98 -1.46
CA GLY A 139 9.09 -16.15 -2.28
C GLY A 139 7.60 -16.38 -2.56
N ILE A 140 6.73 -15.45 -2.16
CA ILE A 140 5.29 -15.48 -2.38
C ILE A 140 4.93 -14.52 -3.50
N SER A 141 3.96 -14.93 -4.34
CA SER A 141 3.23 -14.06 -5.26
C SER A 141 1.77 -14.05 -4.87
N ASP A 142 1.17 -12.88 -4.68
CA ASP A 142 -0.27 -12.72 -4.51
C ASP A 142 -0.83 -11.63 -5.44
N TYR A 143 -2.12 -11.71 -5.68
CA TYR A 143 -2.81 -10.87 -6.64
C TYR A 143 -4.02 -10.22 -5.98
N GLU A 144 -4.20 -8.93 -6.20
CA GLU A 144 -5.36 -8.20 -5.70
C GLU A 144 -5.79 -7.08 -6.64
N ILE A 145 -7.03 -6.68 -6.50
CA ILE A 145 -7.58 -5.48 -7.10
C ILE A 145 -7.94 -4.50 -5.98
N GLU A 146 -7.50 -3.26 -6.11
CA GLU A 146 -7.83 -2.16 -5.22
C GLU A 146 -8.65 -1.13 -6.00
N ILE A 147 -9.62 -0.52 -5.36
CA ILE A 147 -10.38 0.60 -5.90
C ILE A 147 -10.36 1.75 -4.91
N GLU A 148 -9.96 2.93 -5.38
CA GLU A 148 -10.04 4.19 -4.66
C GLU A 148 -11.18 5.02 -5.23
N ASP A 149 -12.05 5.53 -4.33
CA ASP A 149 -13.21 6.33 -4.72
C ASP A 149 -13.53 7.37 -3.65
N GLU A 150 -14.47 8.26 -3.94
CA GLU A 150 -14.89 9.35 -3.04
C GLU A 150 -15.52 8.84 -1.74
N SER A 151 -16.10 7.64 -1.76
CA SER A 151 -16.69 7.01 -0.58
C SER A 151 -16.54 5.49 -0.60
N MET A 152 -16.59 4.88 0.58
CA MET A 152 -16.56 3.42 0.74
C MET A 152 -17.76 2.74 0.06
N GLU A 153 -18.90 3.41 -0.02
CA GLU A 153 -20.10 2.90 -0.68
C GLU A 153 -19.89 2.83 -2.19
N LEU A 154 -19.42 3.93 -2.80
CA LEU A 154 -19.11 3.97 -4.23
C LEU A 154 -18.00 2.99 -4.58
N ALA A 155 -16.93 2.92 -3.79
CA ALA A 155 -15.87 1.96 -4.00
C ALA A 155 -16.36 0.51 -4.05
N LYS A 156 -17.27 0.13 -3.16
CA LYS A 156 -17.88 -1.22 -3.18
C LYS A 156 -18.76 -1.45 -4.42
N ILE A 157 -19.62 -0.50 -4.75
CA ILE A 157 -20.52 -0.60 -5.90
C ILE A 157 -19.70 -0.72 -7.20
N HIS A 158 -18.72 0.15 -7.37
CA HIS A 158 -17.92 0.17 -8.58
C HIS A 158 -17.01 -1.05 -8.69
N LEU A 159 -16.42 -1.53 -7.59
CA LEU A 159 -15.65 -2.76 -7.62
C LEU A 159 -16.53 -3.97 -7.97
N GLN A 160 -17.71 -4.09 -7.35
CA GLN A 160 -18.64 -5.19 -7.65
C GLN A 160 -19.01 -5.20 -9.14
N LYS A 161 -19.38 -4.03 -9.69
CA LYS A 161 -19.70 -3.90 -11.11
C LYS A 161 -18.52 -4.25 -12.01
N PHE A 162 -17.32 -3.77 -11.69
CA PHE A 162 -16.12 -4.09 -12.46
C PHE A 162 -15.82 -5.59 -12.47
N LEU A 163 -15.96 -6.28 -11.33
CA LEU A 163 -15.75 -7.72 -11.23
C LEU A 163 -16.79 -8.49 -12.05
N GLU A 164 -18.09 -8.11 -11.98
CA GLU A 164 -19.16 -8.70 -12.77
C GLU A 164 -18.93 -8.57 -14.29
N GLU A 165 -18.54 -7.37 -14.75
CA GLU A 165 -18.22 -7.11 -16.17
C GLU A 165 -17.01 -7.92 -16.68
N ASN A 166 -16.19 -8.43 -15.78
CA ASN A 166 -15.02 -9.26 -16.09
C ASN A 166 -15.22 -10.74 -15.74
N ASN A 167 -16.43 -11.15 -15.32
CA ASN A 167 -16.76 -12.51 -14.88
C ASN A 167 -15.85 -13.02 -13.74
N ILE A 168 -15.50 -12.13 -12.81
CA ILE A 168 -14.66 -12.43 -11.65
C ILE A 168 -15.54 -12.49 -10.39
N GLU A 169 -15.45 -13.56 -9.64
CA GLU A 169 -16.11 -13.70 -8.35
C GLU A 169 -15.41 -12.87 -7.28
N TYR A 170 -16.18 -12.10 -6.50
CA TYR A 170 -15.62 -11.36 -5.37
C TYR A 170 -15.05 -12.29 -4.31
N LYS A 171 -13.77 -12.11 -3.99
CA LYS A 171 -13.09 -12.76 -2.85
C LYS A 171 -12.55 -11.70 -1.93
N LYS A 172 -12.87 -11.83 -0.64
CA LYS A 172 -12.42 -10.88 0.37
C LYS A 172 -10.89 -10.89 0.46
N SER A 173 -10.27 -9.71 0.32
CA SER A 173 -8.83 -9.56 0.53
C SER A 173 -8.42 -10.03 1.93
N PRO A 174 -7.31 -10.78 2.07
CA PRO A 174 -6.79 -11.27 3.35
C PRO A 174 -6.18 -10.16 4.23
N GLY A 175 -6.21 -8.93 3.77
CA GLY A 175 -5.74 -7.75 4.48
C GLY A 175 -4.75 -6.90 3.68
N SER A 176 -4.16 -5.89 4.32
CA SER A 176 -3.20 -5.02 3.65
C SER A 176 -1.92 -5.76 3.24
N LYS A 177 -1.24 -5.27 2.20
CA LYS A 177 0.08 -5.79 1.76
C LYS A 177 1.08 -5.89 2.91
N LEU A 178 1.15 -4.86 3.75
CA LEU A 178 1.99 -4.89 4.96
C LEU A 178 1.61 -6.04 5.90
N ARG A 179 0.31 -6.27 6.15
CA ARG A 179 -0.13 -7.36 7.02
C ARG A 179 0.26 -8.73 6.47
N ARG A 180 0.08 -8.95 5.16
CA ARG A 180 0.47 -10.20 4.51
C ARG A 180 2.00 -10.39 4.53
N PHE A 181 2.75 -9.35 4.21
CA PHE A 181 4.22 -9.35 4.31
C PHE A 181 4.70 -9.73 5.72
N LEU A 182 4.17 -9.07 6.77
CA LEU A 182 4.56 -9.35 8.16
C LEU A 182 4.19 -10.76 8.64
N ALA A 183 3.19 -11.39 8.05
CA ALA A 183 2.82 -12.77 8.36
C ALA A 183 3.82 -13.81 7.83
N THR A 184 4.79 -13.39 7.03
CA THR A 184 5.83 -14.25 6.43
C THR A 184 7.23 -14.04 7.03
N LEU A 185 7.36 -13.14 8.01
CA LEU A 185 8.58 -12.96 8.81
C LEU A 185 8.60 -13.92 10.00
#